data_17a45d9c6371a3d2ea5f96d12b160e86
#
_entry.id   17a45d9c6371a3d2ea5f96d12b160e86
#
_cell.length_a   1.000
_cell.length_b   1.000
_cell.length_c   1.000
_cell.angle_alpha   90.00
_cell.angle_beta   90.00
_cell.angle_gamma   90.00
#
_symmetry.space_group_name_H-M   'P 1'
#
loop_
_entity.id
_entity.type
_entity.pdbx_description
1 polymer ?
#
loop_
_entity_poly.entity_id
_entity_poly.type
_entity_poly.pdbx_seq_one_letter_code
_entity_poly.pdbx_strand_id
1 'polypeptide(L)'
;MEKEKSRRVFLSFLGTGNYEKCIYTFEKQKSKNVKFVQNAIVEICKDKFDKKFVLCTPSARNTHYNSLVNEIGYSFEAVNISEDMSEKGIWEIFQQIYDVLDENDEIIFDITHSFRFMPMLGITLLQMAKFLKNVKVKKVFYGAFEMSRLSKNSNGEEIKEAPIIDITSFSMLQDWILAGYTLVNTGRAEEIEKLAKNDLTPILKESKGKNEEARNFRKIADKIQQMTLNFRTNRGNEIIAALEMKNINESVKKVKESSLLKPFKLLIENIYSDTKKFKYRNEENIIYNIQWCIDKDLIQQGMTMLQEGITTLILKEIGESDKYKDINVRGEISKILQKLNNPKKEENIEKIKSELEKKILNVKKINELSKIFADISGIRNDINHAGFRPSPLDAKDFKIKLEKEFKKFKEIWENKNDVTE
;
A
#
# COMPACT_ATOMS: atom_id res chain seq x y z
N MET A 1 3.59 7.38 28.48
CA MET A 1 4.66 6.67 27.77
C MET A 1 5.61 7.70 27.23
N GLU A 2 6.78 7.85 27.82
CA GLU A 2 7.86 8.64 27.23
C GLU A 2 8.17 8.07 25.87
N LYS A 3 8.24 8.94 24.85
CA LYS A 3 8.74 8.52 23.54
C LYS A 3 10.20 8.16 23.71
N GLU A 4 10.54 6.90 23.67
CA GLU A 4 11.93 6.48 23.56
C GLU A 4 12.58 7.23 22.38
N LYS A 5 13.70 7.87 22.70
CA LYS A 5 14.43 8.70 21.73
C LYS A 5 15.00 7.76 20.67
N SER A 6 14.58 7.91 19.42
CA SER A 6 15.13 7.11 18.32
C SER A 6 16.64 7.32 18.21
N ARG A 7 17.42 6.20 18.14
CA ARG A 7 18.86 6.26 17.90
C ARG A 7 19.11 6.54 16.41
N ARG A 8 20.15 7.33 16.13
CA ARG A 8 20.71 7.49 14.79
C ARG A 8 21.85 6.51 14.61
N VAL A 9 21.68 5.56 13.72
CA VAL A 9 22.59 4.44 13.52
C VAL A 9 23.22 4.54 12.15
N PHE A 10 24.55 4.53 12.10
CA PHE A 10 25.31 4.25 10.90
C PHE A 10 25.67 2.77 10.87
N LEU A 11 25.33 2.10 9.79
CA LEU A 11 25.59 0.68 9.57
C LEU A 11 26.42 0.53 8.29
N SER A 12 27.53 -0.20 8.33
CA SER A 12 28.37 -0.42 7.17
C SER A 12 29.03 -1.79 7.21
N PHE A 13 29.46 -2.26 6.06
CA PHE A 13 30.30 -3.44 5.93
C PHE A 13 31.77 -3.07 5.81
N LEU A 14 32.65 -3.92 6.35
CA LEU A 14 34.09 -3.86 6.14
C LEU A 14 34.56 -5.18 5.51
N GLY A 15 35.14 -5.11 4.33
CA GLY A 15 35.65 -6.27 3.62
C GLY A 15 37.18 -6.45 3.81
N THR A 16 37.71 -7.46 3.13
CA THR A 16 39.18 -7.80 3.14
C THR A 16 39.94 -7.24 1.94
N GLY A 17 39.28 -6.46 1.07
CA GLY A 17 39.88 -5.94 -0.16
C GLY A 17 40.98 -4.91 0.08
N ASN A 18 41.78 -4.61 -0.95
CA ASN A 18 42.73 -3.54 -0.90
C ASN A 18 42.04 -2.18 -1.07
N TYR A 19 42.14 -1.35 -0.04
CA TYR A 19 41.58 -0.01 -0.06
C TYR A 19 42.64 1.02 -0.48
N GLU A 20 42.25 1.92 -1.37
CA GLU A 20 43.10 3.04 -1.79
C GLU A 20 42.49 4.36 -1.32
N LYS A 21 43.32 5.38 -1.13
CA LYS A 21 42.83 6.72 -0.76
C LYS A 21 42.05 7.33 -1.91
N CYS A 22 40.88 7.91 -1.55
CA CYS A 22 40.00 8.56 -2.48
C CYS A 22 39.25 9.71 -1.80
N ILE A 23 38.96 10.77 -2.53
CA ILE A 23 38.02 11.80 -2.12
C ILE A 23 36.64 11.37 -2.62
N TYR A 24 35.74 11.11 -1.71
CA TYR A 24 34.37 10.77 -2.08
C TYR A 24 33.48 12.03 -2.17
N THR A 25 32.62 12.06 -3.17
CA THR A 25 31.74 13.22 -3.44
C THR A 25 30.28 12.81 -3.37
N PHE A 26 29.48 13.62 -2.70
CA PHE A 26 28.02 13.46 -2.66
C PHE A 26 27.35 14.84 -2.77
N GLU A 27 26.54 15.03 -3.81
CA GLU A 27 25.95 16.33 -4.15
C GLU A 27 27.05 17.42 -4.29
N LYS A 28 27.04 18.43 -3.41
CA LYS A 28 28.03 19.52 -3.38
C LYS A 28 29.12 19.34 -2.31
N GLN A 29 29.11 18.18 -1.63
CA GLN A 29 30.04 17.92 -0.52
C GLN A 29 31.17 16.99 -1.00
N LYS A 30 32.37 17.19 -0.45
CA LYS A 30 33.53 16.34 -0.66
C LYS A 30 34.07 15.90 0.70
N SER A 31 34.47 14.64 0.81
CA SER A 31 35.21 14.16 1.97
C SER A 31 36.69 14.58 1.92
N LYS A 32 37.38 14.36 3.02
CA LYS A 32 38.85 14.29 2.99
C LYS A 32 39.30 13.13 2.09
N ASN A 33 40.62 13.13 1.76
CA ASN A 33 41.21 12.01 1.04
C ASN A 33 41.42 10.84 2.01
N VAL A 34 40.51 9.89 2.02
CA VAL A 34 40.41 8.78 2.98
C VAL A 34 40.52 7.43 2.29
N LYS A 35 41.03 6.46 3.02
CA LYS A 35 41.14 5.08 2.58
C LYS A 35 39.80 4.34 2.65
N PHE A 36 38.96 4.70 3.64
CA PHE A 36 37.74 4.00 3.91
C PHE A 36 36.51 4.88 3.64
N VAL A 37 35.59 4.38 2.80
CA VAL A 37 34.36 5.10 2.45
C VAL A 37 33.48 5.38 3.67
N GLN A 38 33.50 4.53 4.69
CA GLN A 38 32.81 4.73 5.96
C GLN A 38 33.16 6.09 6.58
N ASN A 39 34.46 6.42 6.60
CA ASN A 39 34.94 7.71 7.10
C ASN A 39 34.42 8.86 6.25
N ALA A 40 34.41 8.69 4.92
CA ALA A 40 33.87 9.68 3.99
C ALA A 40 32.38 9.95 4.21
N ILE A 41 31.58 8.88 4.35
CA ILE A 41 30.13 9.01 4.54
C ILE A 41 29.81 9.69 5.88
N VAL A 42 30.48 9.29 6.97
CA VAL A 42 30.28 9.91 8.28
C VAL A 42 30.65 11.39 8.25
N GLU A 43 31.74 11.77 7.54
CA GLU A 43 32.15 13.16 7.37
C GLU A 43 31.15 13.97 6.53
N ILE A 44 30.69 13.42 5.40
CA ILE A 44 29.76 14.08 4.47
C ILE A 44 28.38 14.27 5.10
N CYS A 45 27.87 13.24 5.77
CA CYS A 45 26.53 13.32 6.40
C CYS A 45 26.46 14.38 7.50
N LYS A 46 27.59 14.71 8.16
CA LYS A 46 27.64 15.63 9.32
C LYS A 46 26.62 15.31 10.41
N ASP A 47 26.01 14.14 10.31
CA ASP A 47 25.01 13.68 11.27
C ASP A 47 25.69 13.23 12.57
N LYS A 48 25.06 13.56 13.69
CA LYS A 48 25.46 12.98 14.98
C LYS A 48 24.85 11.59 15.07
N PHE A 49 25.67 10.59 14.87
CA PHE A 49 25.28 9.19 15.08
C PHE A 49 25.43 8.83 16.57
N ASP A 50 24.38 8.22 17.11
CA ASP A 50 24.44 7.64 18.47
C ASP A 50 25.24 6.35 18.47
N LYS A 51 25.16 5.57 17.35
CA LYS A 51 25.90 4.34 17.12
C LYS A 51 26.46 4.28 15.69
N LYS A 52 27.65 3.76 15.56
CA LYS A 52 28.30 3.47 14.27
C LYS A 52 28.78 2.03 14.28
N PHE A 53 28.05 1.14 13.62
CA PHE A 53 28.37 -0.27 13.53
C PHE A 53 29.09 -0.59 12.23
N VAL A 54 30.16 -1.38 12.35
CA VAL A 54 30.89 -1.95 11.23
C VAL A 54 30.78 -3.46 11.26
N LEU A 55 30.06 -4.01 10.31
CA LEU A 55 29.87 -5.43 10.12
C LEU A 55 31.12 -6.01 9.44
N CYS A 56 31.82 -6.87 10.12
CA CYS A 56 33.08 -7.42 9.62
C CYS A 56 33.24 -8.88 10.00
N THR A 57 33.77 -9.67 9.06
CA THR A 57 34.23 -11.01 9.36
C THR A 57 35.49 -10.95 10.23
N PRO A 58 35.88 -12.01 10.95
CA PRO A 58 37.14 -12.07 11.69
C PRO A 58 38.37 -11.67 10.83
N SER A 59 38.41 -12.13 9.60
CA SER A 59 39.49 -11.80 8.65
C SER A 59 39.52 -10.32 8.32
N ALA A 60 38.38 -9.71 8.01
CA ALA A 60 38.26 -8.27 7.70
C ALA A 60 38.62 -7.41 8.92
N ARG A 61 38.17 -7.83 10.11
CA ARG A 61 38.47 -7.16 11.38
C ARG A 61 39.97 -7.11 11.65
N ASN A 62 40.63 -8.24 11.55
CA ASN A 62 42.07 -8.35 11.80
C ASN A 62 42.90 -7.50 10.79
N THR A 63 42.43 -7.44 9.54
CA THR A 63 43.15 -6.75 8.47
C THR A 63 42.98 -5.23 8.51
N HIS A 64 41.75 -4.73 8.73
CA HIS A 64 41.45 -3.33 8.43
C HIS A 64 40.80 -2.54 9.56
N TYR A 65 40.25 -3.17 10.59
CA TYR A 65 39.44 -2.44 11.61
C TYR A 65 40.28 -1.36 12.34
N ASN A 66 41.49 -1.67 12.78
CA ASN A 66 42.33 -0.69 13.45
C ASN A 66 42.71 0.48 12.52
N SER A 67 42.96 0.21 11.25
CA SER A 67 43.25 1.25 10.27
C SER A 67 42.06 2.15 10.02
N LEU A 68 40.83 1.59 9.96
CA LEU A 68 39.58 2.35 9.82
C LEU A 68 39.38 3.32 10.98
N VAL A 69 39.49 2.82 12.22
CA VAL A 69 39.28 3.64 13.42
C VAL A 69 40.31 4.74 13.58
N ASN A 70 41.55 4.44 13.24
CA ASN A 70 42.68 5.38 13.43
C ASN A 70 42.81 6.41 12.30
N GLU A 71 42.12 6.24 11.14
CA GLU A 71 42.35 7.11 9.98
C GLU A 71 41.93 8.55 10.25
N ILE A 72 40.72 8.79 10.81
CA ILE A 72 40.22 10.14 11.12
C ILE A 72 39.57 10.23 12.49
N GLY A 73 39.82 9.25 13.35
CA GLY A 73 39.46 9.29 14.78
C GLY A 73 37.95 9.08 15.06
N TYR A 74 37.18 8.55 14.13
CA TYR A 74 35.80 8.16 14.43
C TYR A 74 35.77 6.80 15.16
N SER A 75 34.99 6.70 16.22
CA SER A 75 34.73 5.43 16.87
C SER A 75 33.68 4.62 16.12
N PHE A 76 34.02 3.39 15.74
CA PHE A 76 33.11 2.41 15.22
C PHE A 76 33.03 1.22 16.18
N GLU A 77 31.87 0.62 16.30
CA GLU A 77 31.68 -0.65 17.02
C GLU A 77 31.74 -1.80 16.02
N ALA A 78 32.72 -2.69 16.17
CA ALA A 78 32.84 -3.87 15.30
C ALA A 78 31.78 -4.91 15.69
N VAL A 79 30.98 -5.32 14.72
CA VAL A 79 30.04 -6.42 14.79
C VAL A 79 30.58 -7.59 14.01
N ASN A 80 30.95 -8.69 14.70
CA ASN A 80 31.44 -9.87 14.03
C ASN A 80 30.31 -10.56 13.30
N ILE A 81 30.51 -10.82 11.99
CA ILE A 81 29.60 -11.61 11.16
C ILE A 81 30.30 -12.91 10.73
N SER A 82 29.50 -13.95 10.47
CA SER A 82 30.00 -15.27 10.10
C SER A 82 30.78 -15.22 8.78
N GLU A 83 31.84 -16.05 8.67
CA GLU A 83 32.55 -16.33 7.40
C GLU A 83 31.99 -17.57 6.71
N ASP A 84 31.05 -18.28 7.34
CA ASP A 84 30.40 -19.45 6.77
C ASP A 84 29.38 -19.00 5.69
N MET A 85 29.62 -19.42 4.46
CA MET A 85 28.77 -19.13 3.31
C MET A 85 27.71 -20.22 3.07
N SER A 86 27.57 -21.17 3.98
CA SER A 86 26.44 -22.11 3.98
C SER A 86 25.11 -21.38 4.26
N GLU A 87 23.99 -22.02 3.97
CA GLU A 87 22.66 -21.47 4.29
C GLU A 87 22.57 -21.12 5.78
N LYS A 88 23.11 -21.97 6.66
CA LYS A 88 23.15 -21.71 8.09
C LYS A 88 23.94 -20.44 8.41
N GLY A 89 25.14 -20.28 7.83
CA GLY A 89 25.98 -19.11 8.05
C GLY A 89 25.35 -17.82 7.55
N ILE A 90 24.60 -17.87 6.43
CA ILE A 90 23.83 -16.72 5.92
C ILE A 90 22.73 -16.30 6.91
N TRP A 91 22.03 -17.26 7.53
CA TRP A 91 21.03 -16.96 8.56
C TRP A 91 21.69 -16.43 9.85
N GLU A 92 22.87 -16.90 10.22
CA GLU A 92 23.64 -16.35 11.33
C GLU A 92 24.02 -14.88 11.08
N ILE A 93 24.52 -14.55 9.87
CA ILE A 93 24.81 -13.17 9.48
C ILE A 93 23.56 -12.31 9.58
N PHE A 94 22.44 -12.80 9.06
CA PHE A 94 21.16 -12.09 9.16
C PHE A 94 20.81 -11.76 10.60
N GLN A 95 20.86 -12.76 11.49
CA GLN A 95 20.53 -12.60 12.90
C GLN A 95 21.48 -11.62 13.60
N GLN A 96 22.80 -11.73 13.35
CA GLN A 96 23.80 -10.84 13.92
C GLN A 96 23.58 -9.38 13.56
N ILE A 97 23.19 -9.10 12.30
CA ILE A 97 22.88 -7.74 11.87
C ILE A 97 21.55 -7.27 12.48
N TYR A 98 20.55 -8.15 12.55
CA TYR A 98 19.25 -7.82 13.14
C TYR A 98 19.35 -7.46 14.63
N ASP A 99 20.20 -8.18 15.38
CA ASP A 99 20.32 -8.02 16.84
C ASP A 99 20.96 -6.69 17.26
N VAL A 100 21.74 -6.04 16.40
CA VAL A 100 22.34 -4.73 16.72
C VAL A 100 21.41 -3.54 16.52
N LEU A 101 20.25 -3.77 15.88
CA LEU A 101 19.24 -2.76 15.67
C LEU A 101 18.22 -2.76 16.79
N ASP A 102 17.87 -1.58 17.31
CA ASP A 102 16.81 -1.40 18.29
C ASP A 102 15.52 -0.87 17.64
N GLU A 103 14.43 -0.89 18.40
CA GLU A 103 13.16 -0.32 17.97
C GLU A 103 13.28 1.19 17.67
N ASN A 104 12.64 1.61 16.59
CA ASN A 104 12.60 3.00 16.13
C ASN A 104 13.94 3.59 15.68
N ASP A 105 14.99 2.79 15.45
CA ASP A 105 16.27 3.27 14.94
C ASP A 105 16.11 4.01 13.60
N GLU A 106 16.85 5.10 13.45
CA GLU A 106 17.01 5.82 12.18
C GLU A 106 18.35 5.46 11.55
N ILE A 107 18.33 4.73 10.42
CA ILE A 107 19.51 4.08 9.84
C ILE A 107 20.00 4.82 8.59
N ILE A 108 21.32 5.06 8.54
CA ILE A 108 22.07 5.27 7.33
C ILE A 108 22.91 4.03 7.08
N PHE A 109 22.72 3.38 5.94
CA PHE A 109 23.33 2.11 5.61
C PHE A 109 24.30 2.26 4.42
N ASP A 110 25.55 1.92 4.63
CA ASP A 110 26.58 1.83 3.60
C ASP A 110 26.79 0.37 3.18
N ILE A 111 26.61 0.11 1.89
CA ILE A 111 26.71 -1.24 1.33
C ILE A 111 27.98 -1.45 0.51
N THR A 112 28.95 -0.54 0.57
CA THR A 112 30.09 -0.50 -0.37
C THR A 112 31.00 -1.72 -0.26
N HIS A 113 31.42 -2.06 0.95
CA HIS A 113 32.49 -3.05 1.17
C HIS A 113 31.97 -4.37 1.73
N SER A 114 31.37 -5.19 0.86
CA SER A 114 30.85 -6.49 1.27
C SER A 114 30.97 -7.53 0.14
N PHE A 115 30.75 -8.81 0.46
CA PHE A 115 30.51 -9.81 -0.58
C PHE A 115 29.28 -9.41 -1.42
N ARG A 116 29.30 -9.74 -2.72
CA ARG A 116 28.28 -9.27 -3.68
C ARG A 116 26.84 -9.60 -3.30
N PHE A 117 26.59 -10.66 -2.53
CA PHE A 117 25.24 -11.02 -2.06
C PHE A 117 24.81 -10.26 -0.78
N MET A 118 25.77 -9.77 0.02
CA MET A 118 25.49 -9.11 1.31
C MET A 118 24.62 -7.85 1.19
N PRO A 119 24.78 -6.99 0.17
CA PRO A 119 23.85 -5.88 -0.05
C PRO A 119 22.40 -6.34 -0.23
N MET A 120 22.18 -7.45 -0.93
CA MET A 120 20.82 -8.02 -1.12
C MET A 120 20.26 -8.50 0.21
N LEU A 121 21.06 -9.23 0.99
CA LEU A 121 20.69 -9.67 2.34
C LEU A 121 20.40 -8.47 3.24
N GLY A 122 21.25 -7.45 3.23
CA GLY A 122 21.10 -6.23 4.02
C GLY A 122 19.83 -5.46 3.71
N ILE A 123 19.48 -5.28 2.43
CA ILE A 123 18.23 -4.62 2.03
C ILE A 123 17.02 -5.44 2.47
N THR A 124 17.06 -6.77 2.34
CA THR A 124 15.99 -7.65 2.81
C THR A 124 15.82 -7.59 4.33
N LEU A 125 16.94 -7.59 5.07
CA LEU A 125 16.97 -7.45 6.50
C LEU A 125 16.40 -6.11 6.97
N LEU A 126 16.77 -5.00 6.31
CA LEU A 126 16.23 -3.69 6.63
C LEU A 126 14.71 -3.65 6.43
N GLN A 127 14.20 -4.33 5.42
CA GLN A 127 12.75 -4.42 5.20
C GLN A 127 12.05 -5.16 6.36
N MET A 128 12.65 -6.25 6.85
CA MET A 128 12.15 -6.97 8.03
C MET A 128 12.27 -6.10 9.29
N ALA A 129 13.38 -5.39 9.48
CA ALA A 129 13.56 -4.49 10.63
C ALA A 129 12.58 -3.31 10.62
N LYS A 130 12.23 -2.76 9.46
CA LYS A 130 11.13 -1.79 9.33
C LYS A 130 9.82 -2.34 9.85
N PHE A 131 9.50 -3.59 9.50
CA PHE A 131 8.25 -4.22 9.89
C PHE A 131 8.23 -4.59 11.38
N LEU A 132 9.29 -5.23 11.90
CA LEU A 132 9.30 -5.80 13.25
C LEU A 132 9.79 -4.83 14.33
N LYS A 133 10.72 -3.92 13.99
CA LYS A 133 11.34 -2.96 14.93
C LYS A 133 11.01 -1.50 14.61
N ASN A 134 10.09 -1.25 13.66
CA ASN A 134 9.73 0.12 13.22
C ASN A 134 10.95 0.99 12.84
N VAL A 135 11.99 0.37 12.33
CA VAL A 135 13.22 1.05 11.89
C VAL A 135 12.93 1.99 10.71
N LYS A 136 13.60 3.13 10.67
CA LYS A 136 13.48 4.10 9.58
C LYS A 136 14.79 4.16 8.79
N VAL A 137 14.77 3.72 7.55
CA VAL A 137 15.91 3.83 6.64
C VAL A 137 15.93 5.24 6.07
N LYS A 138 16.91 6.05 6.47
CA LYS A 138 17.08 7.43 6.01
C LYS A 138 17.84 7.51 4.71
N LYS A 139 18.94 6.75 4.60
CA LYS A 139 19.81 6.68 3.42
C LYS A 139 20.37 5.28 3.26
N VAL A 140 20.55 4.87 2.00
CA VAL A 140 21.37 3.73 1.62
C VAL A 140 22.40 4.24 0.64
N PHE A 141 23.68 4.09 0.98
CA PHE A 141 24.78 4.61 0.20
C PHE A 141 25.65 3.50 -0.41
N TYR A 142 26.20 3.81 -1.58
CA TYR A 142 27.19 3.03 -2.27
C TYR A 142 28.32 3.94 -2.73
N GLY A 143 29.54 3.76 -2.20
CA GLY A 143 30.73 4.49 -2.64
C GLY A 143 31.31 3.83 -3.89
N ALA A 144 31.08 4.42 -5.03
CA ALA A 144 31.44 3.84 -6.33
C ALA A 144 32.91 4.09 -6.70
N PHE A 145 33.85 3.46 -5.96
CA PHE A 145 35.30 3.61 -6.20
C PHE A 145 35.71 3.23 -7.62
N GLU A 146 35.05 2.25 -8.23
CA GLU A 146 35.28 1.83 -9.62
C GLU A 146 34.97 2.91 -10.65
N MET A 147 34.20 3.92 -10.26
CA MET A 147 33.90 5.12 -11.08
C MET A 147 34.87 6.27 -10.79
N SER A 148 35.96 6.02 -10.04
CA SER A 148 36.91 7.06 -9.69
C SER A 148 37.59 7.66 -10.92
N ARG A 149 37.84 8.96 -10.83
CA ARG A 149 38.57 9.72 -11.85
C ARG A 149 39.82 10.34 -11.21
N LEU A 150 40.91 10.41 -11.99
CA LEU A 150 42.08 11.15 -11.57
C LEU A 150 41.79 12.65 -11.67
N SER A 151 42.06 13.37 -10.60
CA SER A 151 42.04 14.82 -10.52
C SER A 151 43.33 15.31 -9.89
N LYS A 152 43.65 16.62 -9.96
CA LYS A 152 44.81 17.19 -9.29
C LYS A 152 44.33 18.01 -8.09
N ASN A 153 44.98 17.82 -6.93
CA ASN A 153 44.77 18.68 -5.78
C ASN A 153 45.40 20.08 -5.99
N SER A 154 45.25 20.96 -5.01
CA SER A 154 45.80 22.32 -5.04
C SER A 154 47.35 22.35 -5.17
N ASN A 155 48.00 21.26 -4.81
CA ASN A 155 49.45 21.10 -4.88
C ASN A 155 49.95 20.44 -6.20
N GLY A 156 48.99 20.10 -7.11
CA GLY A 156 49.31 19.43 -8.38
C GLY A 156 49.48 17.92 -8.29
N GLU A 157 49.26 17.30 -7.11
CA GLU A 157 49.35 15.87 -6.91
C GLU A 157 48.09 15.16 -7.44
N GLU A 158 48.28 14.00 -8.06
CA GLU A 158 47.17 13.17 -8.55
C GLU A 158 46.40 12.56 -7.36
N ILE A 159 45.12 12.75 -7.37
CA ILE A 159 44.16 12.19 -6.40
C ILE A 159 43.03 11.50 -7.13
N LYS A 160 42.48 10.45 -6.51
CA LYS A 160 41.25 9.81 -7.00
C LYS A 160 40.04 10.49 -6.40
N GLU A 161 39.04 10.78 -7.24
CA GLU A 161 37.72 11.25 -6.81
C GLU A 161 36.65 10.27 -7.27
N ALA A 162 35.80 9.80 -6.37
CA ALA A 162 34.71 8.87 -6.66
C ALA A 162 33.34 9.36 -6.11
N PRO A 163 32.25 9.11 -6.78
CA PRO A 163 30.92 9.49 -6.27
C PRO A 163 30.43 8.52 -5.18
N ILE A 164 29.69 9.04 -4.22
CA ILE A 164 28.76 8.27 -3.40
C ILE A 164 27.40 8.30 -4.10
N ILE A 165 26.85 7.14 -4.36
CA ILE A 165 25.55 6.98 -5.00
C ILE A 165 24.50 6.73 -3.92
N ASP A 166 23.45 7.55 -3.91
CA ASP A 166 22.27 7.35 -3.06
C ASP A 166 21.32 6.35 -3.73
N ILE A 167 21.19 5.18 -3.14
CA ILE A 167 20.31 4.11 -3.60
C ILE A 167 19.11 3.88 -2.67
N THR A 168 18.79 4.86 -1.85
CA THR A 168 17.63 4.81 -0.91
C THR A 168 16.32 4.49 -1.62
N SER A 169 16.21 4.86 -2.91
CA SER A 169 15.05 4.55 -3.75
C SER A 169 14.72 3.05 -3.83
N PHE A 170 15.68 2.14 -3.68
CA PHE A 170 15.41 0.70 -3.64
C PHE A 170 14.63 0.30 -2.38
N SER A 171 14.96 0.88 -1.23
CA SER A 171 14.23 0.65 0.01
C SER A 171 12.81 1.26 -0.05
N MET A 172 12.67 2.44 -0.65
CA MET A 172 11.35 3.05 -0.90
C MET A 172 10.51 2.21 -1.86
N LEU A 173 11.11 1.67 -2.92
CA LEU A 173 10.41 0.81 -3.87
C LEU A 173 9.78 -0.41 -3.18
N GLN A 174 10.50 -1.04 -2.25
CA GLN A 174 9.96 -2.17 -1.47
C GLN A 174 8.74 -1.76 -0.64
N ASP A 175 8.77 -0.59 0.01
CA ASP A 175 7.65 -0.09 0.78
C ASP A 175 6.39 0.12 -0.11
N TRP A 176 6.58 0.73 -1.29
CA TRP A 176 5.51 0.93 -2.26
C TRP A 176 4.96 -0.38 -2.84
N ILE A 177 5.82 -1.39 -3.07
CA ILE A 177 5.38 -2.72 -3.50
C ILE A 177 4.48 -3.36 -2.45
N LEU A 178 4.85 -3.34 -1.17
CA LEU A 178 4.06 -3.90 -0.09
C LEU A 178 2.73 -3.16 0.11
N ALA A 179 2.75 -1.83 0.06
CA ALA A 179 1.54 -1.02 0.14
C ALA A 179 0.59 -1.31 -1.05
N GLY A 180 1.15 -1.43 -2.26
CA GLY A 180 0.41 -1.80 -3.46
C GLY A 180 -0.16 -3.20 -3.39
N TYR A 181 0.63 -4.18 -2.93
CA TYR A 181 0.17 -5.55 -2.71
C TYR A 181 -1.01 -5.60 -1.73
N THR A 182 -0.92 -4.85 -0.62
CA THR A 182 -2.00 -4.77 0.37
C THR A 182 -3.27 -4.19 -0.24
N LEU A 183 -3.19 -3.10 -1.01
CA LEU A 183 -4.35 -2.53 -1.69
C LEU A 183 -4.96 -3.53 -2.69
N VAL A 184 -4.12 -4.13 -3.55
CA VAL A 184 -4.60 -5.01 -4.63
C VAL A 184 -5.26 -6.26 -4.06
N ASN A 185 -4.76 -6.82 -2.97
CA ASN A 185 -5.29 -8.07 -2.42
C ASN A 185 -6.37 -7.89 -1.35
N THR A 186 -6.35 -6.81 -0.58
CA THR A 186 -7.25 -6.64 0.57
C THR A 186 -8.14 -5.40 0.48
N GLY A 187 -7.93 -4.54 -0.52
CA GLY A 187 -8.64 -3.27 -0.64
C GLY A 187 -8.30 -2.25 0.45
N ARG A 188 -7.11 -2.33 1.06
CA ARG A 188 -6.64 -1.41 2.12
C ARG A 188 -5.59 -0.46 1.56
N ALA A 189 -5.77 0.84 1.74
CA ALA A 189 -4.91 1.87 1.18
C ALA A 189 -4.20 2.73 2.24
N GLU A 190 -4.29 2.37 3.52
CA GLU A 190 -3.72 3.13 4.63
C GLU A 190 -2.21 3.36 4.45
N GLU A 191 -1.47 2.33 4.04
CA GLU A 191 -0.02 2.45 3.83
C GLU A 191 0.32 3.29 2.60
N ILE A 192 -0.49 3.26 1.54
CA ILE A 192 -0.31 4.14 0.36
C ILE A 192 -0.42 5.61 0.77
N GLU A 193 -1.45 5.97 1.55
CA GLU A 193 -1.64 7.32 2.04
C GLU A 193 -0.46 7.75 2.92
N LYS A 194 -0.03 6.90 3.84
CA LYS A 194 1.10 7.15 4.76
C LYS A 194 2.41 7.37 4.00
N LEU A 195 2.74 6.49 3.05
CA LEU A 195 3.94 6.63 2.20
C LEU A 195 3.89 7.92 1.38
N ALA A 196 2.78 8.19 0.70
CA ALA A 196 2.62 9.43 -0.06
C ALA A 196 2.78 10.67 0.83
N LYS A 197 2.28 10.61 2.07
CA LYS A 197 2.48 11.69 3.04
C LYS A 197 3.94 11.87 3.40
N ASN A 198 4.64 10.81 3.68
CA ASN A 198 6.03 10.86 4.10
C ASN A 198 6.95 11.33 2.96
N ASP A 199 6.80 10.77 1.77
CA ASP A 199 7.69 11.01 0.64
C ASP A 199 7.43 12.35 -0.05
N LEU A 200 6.18 12.81 -0.10
CA LEU A 200 5.81 14.03 -0.81
C LEU A 200 5.80 15.27 0.08
N THR A 201 5.67 15.14 1.40
CA THR A 201 5.65 16.30 2.30
C THR A 201 6.93 17.13 2.23
N PRO A 202 8.15 16.57 2.21
CA PRO A 202 9.38 17.33 2.03
C PRO A 202 9.37 18.16 0.73
N ILE A 203 9.02 17.52 -0.40
CA ILE A 203 8.95 18.15 -1.72
C ILE A 203 7.93 19.30 -1.73
N LEU A 204 6.77 19.09 -1.11
CA LEU A 204 5.73 20.12 -1.03
C LEU A 204 6.15 21.29 -0.12
N LYS A 205 6.88 21.03 0.97
CA LYS A 205 7.42 22.07 1.85
C LYS A 205 8.47 22.93 1.14
N GLU A 206 9.44 22.29 0.48
CA GLU A 206 10.51 22.97 -0.26
C GLU A 206 9.94 23.81 -1.40
N SER A 207 9.00 23.29 -2.16
CA SER A 207 8.32 24.02 -3.23
C SER A 207 7.26 25.01 -2.76
N LYS A 208 7.04 25.16 -1.44
CA LYS A 208 5.94 25.94 -0.86
C LYS A 208 4.57 25.59 -1.47
N GLY A 209 4.36 24.29 -1.72
CA GLY A 209 3.14 23.76 -2.32
C GLY A 209 3.02 23.98 -3.84
N LYS A 210 4.04 24.50 -4.53
CA LYS A 210 3.98 24.79 -5.97
C LYS A 210 4.25 23.58 -6.86
N ASN A 211 4.82 22.50 -6.33
CA ASN A 211 5.06 21.28 -7.10
C ASN A 211 3.72 20.61 -7.42
N GLU A 212 3.26 20.76 -8.68
CA GLU A 212 1.97 20.26 -9.12
C GLU A 212 1.92 18.72 -9.18
N GLU A 213 3.01 18.07 -9.57
CA GLU A 213 3.08 16.61 -9.59
C GLU A 213 2.91 16.04 -8.18
N ALA A 214 3.67 16.55 -7.20
CA ALA A 214 3.56 16.11 -5.82
C ALA A 214 2.15 16.31 -5.23
N ARG A 215 1.50 17.43 -5.57
CA ARG A 215 0.10 17.68 -5.18
C ARG A 215 -0.86 16.66 -5.78
N ASN A 216 -0.72 16.35 -7.07
CA ASN A 216 -1.59 15.39 -7.73
C ASN A 216 -1.39 13.97 -7.20
N PHE A 217 -0.14 13.52 -7.00
CA PHE A 217 0.14 12.25 -6.36
C PHE A 217 -0.43 12.16 -4.95
N ARG A 218 -0.27 13.22 -4.15
CA ARG A 218 -0.85 13.28 -2.81
C ARG A 218 -2.36 13.16 -2.86
N LYS A 219 -3.01 13.93 -3.76
CA LYS A 219 -4.46 13.87 -3.97
C LYS A 219 -4.93 12.48 -4.37
N ILE A 220 -4.18 11.78 -5.26
CA ILE A 220 -4.51 10.41 -5.65
C ILE A 220 -4.49 9.49 -4.43
N ALA A 221 -3.42 9.51 -3.63
CA ALA A 221 -3.28 8.66 -2.46
C ALA A 221 -4.41 8.90 -1.43
N ASP A 222 -4.70 10.17 -1.10
CA ASP A 222 -5.77 10.55 -0.19
C ASP A 222 -7.15 10.09 -0.70
N LYS A 223 -7.39 10.19 -2.01
CA LYS A 223 -8.67 9.78 -2.63
C LYS A 223 -8.81 8.27 -2.74
N ILE A 224 -7.74 7.53 -2.98
CA ILE A 224 -7.74 6.07 -2.93
C ILE A 224 -8.09 5.60 -1.51
N GLN A 225 -7.49 6.18 -0.48
CA GLN A 225 -7.79 5.87 0.90
C GLN A 225 -9.27 6.15 1.22
N GLN A 226 -9.80 7.30 0.85
CA GLN A 226 -11.20 7.63 1.06
C GLN A 226 -12.15 6.68 0.33
N MET A 227 -11.85 6.34 -0.91
CA MET A 227 -12.60 5.37 -1.71
C MET A 227 -12.67 3.99 -1.02
N THR A 228 -11.50 3.48 -0.60
CA THR A 228 -11.44 2.16 0.05
C THR A 228 -12.15 2.16 1.40
N LEU A 229 -12.10 3.25 2.16
CA LEU A 229 -12.89 3.41 3.39
C LEU A 229 -14.39 3.39 3.09
N ASN A 230 -14.86 4.11 2.06
CA ASN A 230 -16.27 4.11 1.66
C ASN A 230 -16.74 2.69 1.28
N PHE A 231 -15.91 1.93 0.57
CA PHE A 231 -16.24 0.56 0.19
C PHE A 231 -16.28 -0.37 1.40
N ARG A 232 -15.28 -0.31 2.26
CA ARG A 232 -15.16 -1.15 3.45
C ARG A 232 -16.20 -0.84 4.54
N THR A 233 -16.79 0.33 4.49
CA THR A 233 -17.83 0.77 5.46
C THR A 233 -19.21 0.90 4.83
N ASN A 234 -19.41 0.38 3.61
CA ASN A 234 -20.68 0.36 2.89
C ASN A 234 -21.33 1.75 2.77
N ARG A 235 -20.55 2.77 2.36
CA ARG A 235 -21.09 4.13 2.14
C ARG A 235 -21.78 4.22 0.78
N GLY A 236 -22.96 3.63 0.65
CA GLY A 236 -23.71 3.53 -0.61
C GLY A 236 -23.90 4.87 -1.34
N ASN A 237 -24.18 5.94 -0.61
CA ASN A 237 -24.32 7.29 -1.19
C ASN A 237 -23.03 7.75 -1.85
N GLU A 238 -21.86 7.53 -1.21
CA GLU A 238 -20.56 7.92 -1.72
C GLU A 238 -20.14 7.05 -2.92
N ILE A 239 -20.53 5.77 -2.88
CA ILE A 239 -20.31 4.82 -3.99
C ILE A 239 -21.12 5.27 -5.23
N ILE A 240 -22.38 5.61 -5.06
CA ILE A 240 -23.24 6.13 -6.13
C ILE A 240 -22.69 7.46 -6.66
N ALA A 241 -22.31 8.37 -5.77
CA ALA A 241 -21.75 9.67 -6.15
C ALA A 241 -20.43 9.54 -6.94
N ALA A 242 -19.61 8.55 -6.63
CA ALA A 242 -18.31 8.25 -7.26
C ALA A 242 -17.35 9.46 -7.37
N LEU A 243 -17.40 10.37 -6.40
CA LEU A 243 -16.60 11.60 -6.43
C LEU A 243 -15.10 11.29 -6.28
N GLU A 244 -14.74 10.34 -5.42
CA GLU A 244 -13.35 9.92 -5.22
C GLU A 244 -12.77 9.34 -6.51
N MET A 245 -13.50 8.43 -7.18
CA MET A 245 -13.08 7.81 -8.44
C MET A 245 -12.93 8.85 -9.57
N LYS A 246 -13.83 9.80 -9.67
CA LYS A 246 -13.71 10.94 -10.58
C LYS A 246 -12.43 11.73 -10.33
N ASN A 247 -12.16 12.08 -9.05
CA ASN A 247 -10.96 12.84 -8.67
C ASN A 247 -9.66 12.04 -8.92
N ILE A 248 -9.66 10.72 -8.66
CA ILE A 248 -8.53 9.83 -8.98
C ILE A 248 -8.27 9.88 -10.49
N ASN A 249 -9.30 9.63 -11.31
CA ASN A 249 -9.17 9.56 -12.76
C ASN A 249 -8.68 10.87 -13.39
N GLU A 250 -9.14 12.01 -12.88
CA GLU A 250 -8.66 13.33 -13.31
C GLU A 250 -7.20 13.59 -12.92
N SER A 251 -6.80 13.19 -11.72
CA SER A 251 -5.44 13.39 -11.23
C SER A 251 -4.44 12.43 -11.90
N VAL A 252 -4.84 11.19 -12.18
CA VAL A 252 -4.02 10.20 -12.90
C VAL A 252 -3.64 10.72 -14.28
N LYS A 253 -4.57 11.35 -15.02
CA LYS A 253 -4.27 11.93 -16.32
C LYS A 253 -3.17 13.00 -16.28
N LYS A 254 -3.06 13.73 -15.16
CA LYS A 254 -2.06 14.79 -14.97
C LYS A 254 -0.67 14.29 -14.58
N VAL A 255 -0.56 13.08 -14.01
CA VAL A 255 0.72 12.51 -13.56
C VAL A 255 1.26 11.42 -14.48
N LYS A 256 0.59 11.15 -15.59
CA LYS A 256 0.91 10.03 -16.50
C LYS A 256 2.34 10.03 -17.02
N GLU A 257 2.93 11.21 -17.19
CA GLU A 257 4.29 11.42 -17.71
C GLU A 257 5.31 11.83 -16.64
N SER A 258 4.89 11.82 -15.37
CA SER A 258 5.73 12.22 -14.26
C SER A 258 6.93 11.29 -14.07
N SER A 259 8.08 11.88 -13.72
CA SER A 259 9.25 11.13 -13.25
C SER A 259 9.26 10.92 -11.73
N LEU A 260 8.37 11.63 -11.02
CA LEU A 260 8.23 11.53 -9.58
C LEU A 260 7.60 10.19 -9.21
N LEU A 261 8.14 9.51 -8.21
CA LEU A 261 7.62 8.23 -7.70
C LEU A 261 7.34 7.19 -8.81
N LYS A 262 8.31 6.96 -9.71
CA LYS A 262 8.20 5.98 -10.82
C LYS A 262 7.60 4.63 -10.43
N PRO A 263 7.95 4.01 -9.28
CA PRO A 263 7.35 2.75 -8.86
C PRO A 263 5.84 2.85 -8.61
N PHE A 264 5.37 4.00 -8.11
CA PHE A 264 3.95 4.24 -7.85
C PHE A 264 3.12 4.39 -9.13
N LYS A 265 3.75 4.77 -10.25
CA LYS A 265 3.07 4.93 -11.54
C LYS A 265 2.38 3.64 -12.00
N LEU A 266 3.06 2.49 -11.91
CA LEU A 266 2.48 1.20 -12.30
C LEU A 266 1.28 0.82 -11.42
N LEU A 267 1.37 1.12 -10.12
CA LEU A 267 0.25 0.92 -9.19
C LEU A 267 -0.94 1.83 -9.54
N ILE A 268 -0.68 3.09 -9.90
CA ILE A 268 -1.71 4.05 -10.33
C ILE A 268 -2.44 3.57 -11.59
N GLU A 269 -1.75 2.96 -12.53
CA GLU A 269 -2.37 2.41 -13.75
C GLU A 269 -3.35 1.28 -13.44
N ASN A 270 -3.00 0.40 -12.49
CA ASN A 270 -3.92 -0.64 -12.01
C ASN A 270 -5.14 -0.02 -11.31
N ILE A 271 -4.93 0.94 -10.43
CA ILE A 271 -6.02 1.65 -9.74
C ILE A 271 -6.93 2.36 -10.74
N TYR A 272 -6.36 3.01 -11.74
CA TYR A 272 -7.12 3.65 -12.80
C TYR A 272 -7.97 2.64 -13.58
N SER A 273 -7.43 1.46 -13.88
CA SER A 273 -8.19 0.39 -14.54
C SER A 273 -9.42 -0.03 -13.72
N ASP A 274 -9.29 -0.07 -12.40
CA ASP A 274 -10.40 -0.42 -11.51
C ASP A 274 -11.42 0.72 -11.35
N THR A 275 -10.96 1.97 -11.33
CA THR A 275 -11.82 3.12 -11.04
C THR A 275 -12.49 3.74 -12.26
N LYS A 276 -11.92 3.55 -13.47
CA LYS A 276 -12.45 4.17 -14.72
C LYS A 276 -13.88 3.74 -15.09
N LYS A 277 -14.32 2.59 -14.64
CA LYS A 277 -15.67 2.05 -14.86
C LYS A 277 -16.76 2.73 -14.03
N PHE A 278 -16.38 3.35 -12.91
CA PHE A 278 -17.33 4.09 -12.07
C PHE A 278 -17.72 5.42 -12.76
N LYS A 279 -19.01 5.66 -12.86
CA LYS A 279 -19.57 6.88 -13.45
C LYS A 279 -20.02 7.85 -12.36
N TYR A 280 -19.80 9.14 -12.56
CA TYR A 280 -20.23 10.17 -11.63
C TYR A 280 -21.77 10.18 -11.49
N ARG A 281 -22.27 10.05 -10.24
CA ARG A 281 -23.70 10.01 -9.88
C ARG A 281 -24.49 8.95 -10.65
N ASN A 282 -24.06 7.71 -10.52
CA ASN A 282 -24.72 6.58 -11.17
C ASN A 282 -24.93 5.44 -10.18
N GLU A 283 -26.17 4.96 -10.03
CA GLU A 283 -26.54 3.87 -9.13
C GLU A 283 -25.89 2.54 -9.53
N GLU A 284 -25.57 2.35 -10.80
CA GLU A 284 -24.89 1.13 -11.29
C GLU A 284 -23.47 0.97 -10.73
N ASN A 285 -22.90 2.01 -10.16
CA ASN A 285 -21.63 1.92 -9.43
C ASN A 285 -21.67 0.88 -8.29
N ILE A 286 -22.85 0.58 -7.78
CA ILE A 286 -23.04 -0.49 -6.80
C ILE A 286 -22.62 -1.84 -7.34
N ILE A 287 -22.89 -2.14 -8.62
CA ILE A 287 -22.52 -3.40 -9.27
C ILE A 287 -20.99 -3.53 -9.28
N TYR A 288 -20.28 -2.46 -9.67
CA TYR A 288 -18.82 -2.46 -9.66
C TYR A 288 -18.23 -2.56 -8.26
N ASN A 289 -18.90 -1.96 -7.27
CA ASN A 289 -18.48 -2.07 -5.86
C ASN A 289 -18.66 -3.48 -5.31
N ILE A 290 -19.78 -4.17 -5.63
CA ILE A 290 -19.99 -5.56 -5.20
C ILE A 290 -18.91 -6.46 -5.78
N GLN A 291 -18.62 -6.33 -7.09
CA GLN A 291 -17.53 -7.08 -7.72
C GLN A 291 -16.19 -6.82 -7.03
N TRP A 292 -15.89 -5.55 -6.74
CA TRP A 292 -14.67 -5.18 -6.03
C TRP A 292 -14.60 -5.80 -4.62
N CYS A 293 -15.72 -5.85 -3.89
CA CYS A 293 -15.79 -6.52 -2.58
C CYS A 293 -15.50 -8.03 -2.70
N ILE A 294 -16.02 -8.70 -3.72
CA ILE A 294 -15.75 -10.12 -3.99
C ILE A 294 -14.27 -10.33 -4.29
N ASP A 295 -13.68 -9.51 -5.15
CA ASP A 295 -12.29 -9.60 -5.56
C ASP A 295 -11.30 -9.35 -4.40
N LYS A 296 -11.73 -8.63 -3.35
CA LYS A 296 -10.92 -8.28 -2.17
C LYS A 296 -11.31 -9.05 -0.89
N ASP A 297 -12.10 -10.12 -1.02
CA ASP A 297 -12.61 -10.92 0.10
C ASP A 297 -13.36 -10.12 1.18
N LEU A 298 -13.99 -9.01 0.79
CA LEU A 298 -14.85 -8.20 1.64
C LEU A 298 -16.30 -8.73 1.63
N ILE A 299 -16.46 -9.95 2.12
CA ILE A 299 -17.68 -10.75 1.93
C ILE A 299 -18.90 -10.10 2.57
N GLN A 300 -18.79 -9.66 3.84
CA GLN A 300 -19.89 -8.99 4.53
C GLN A 300 -20.31 -7.69 3.84
N GLN A 301 -19.32 -6.93 3.37
CA GLN A 301 -19.55 -5.69 2.62
C GLN A 301 -20.25 -5.98 1.29
N GLY A 302 -19.77 -6.98 0.55
CA GLY A 302 -20.37 -7.40 -0.71
C GLY A 302 -21.81 -7.86 -0.55
N MET A 303 -22.12 -8.66 0.47
CA MET A 303 -23.50 -9.10 0.78
C MET A 303 -24.41 -7.93 1.13
N THR A 304 -23.93 -7.02 1.99
CA THR A 304 -24.69 -5.83 2.35
C THR A 304 -24.95 -4.96 1.13
N MET A 305 -23.93 -4.72 0.30
CA MET A 305 -24.08 -3.91 -0.90
C MET A 305 -24.95 -4.58 -1.97
N LEU A 306 -24.96 -5.90 -2.06
CA LEU A 306 -25.86 -6.61 -2.97
C LEU A 306 -27.33 -6.46 -2.52
N GLN A 307 -27.61 -6.65 -1.24
CA GLN A 307 -28.96 -6.49 -0.69
C GLN A 307 -29.48 -5.05 -0.85
N GLU A 308 -28.69 -4.06 -0.43
CA GLU A 308 -29.05 -2.65 -0.52
C GLU A 308 -29.07 -2.16 -1.98
N GLY A 309 -28.20 -2.74 -2.82
CA GLY A 309 -28.11 -2.47 -4.25
C GLY A 309 -29.37 -2.91 -5.00
N ILE A 310 -29.90 -4.09 -4.72
CA ILE A 310 -31.17 -4.56 -5.32
C ILE A 310 -32.27 -3.52 -5.08
N THR A 311 -32.42 -3.05 -3.83
CA THR A 311 -33.40 -2.01 -3.48
C THR A 311 -33.16 -0.71 -4.26
N THR A 312 -31.91 -0.26 -4.36
CA THR A 312 -31.54 0.99 -5.05
C THR A 312 -31.81 0.90 -6.55
N LEU A 313 -31.46 -0.22 -7.17
CA LEU A 313 -31.66 -0.41 -8.60
C LEU A 313 -33.12 -0.64 -8.97
N ILE A 314 -33.95 -1.21 -8.09
CA ILE A 314 -35.41 -1.24 -8.24
C ILE A 314 -35.97 0.20 -8.24
N LEU A 315 -35.53 1.06 -7.32
CA LEU A 315 -35.94 2.48 -7.29
C LEU A 315 -35.57 3.19 -8.60
N LYS A 316 -34.40 2.92 -9.16
CA LYS A 316 -34.00 3.44 -10.48
C LYS A 316 -34.96 2.97 -11.57
N GLU A 317 -35.30 1.69 -11.61
CA GLU A 317 -36.14 1.11 -12.66
C GLU A 317 -37.57 1.65 -12.64
N ILE A 318 -38.11 1.91 -11.43
CA ILE A 318 -39.46 2.48 -11.30
C ILE A 318 -39.51 4.02 -11.39
N GLY A 319 -38.35 4.65 -11.71
CA GLY A 319 -38.27 6.11 -11.85
C GLY A 319 -38.26 6.91 -10.54
N GLU A 320 -37.90 6.28 -9.42
CA GLU A 320 -37.93 6.87 -8.07
C GLU A 320 -36.49 7.02 -7.52
N SER A 321 -35.50 7.24 -8.38
CA SER A 321 -34.09 7.36 -8.00
C SER A 321 -33.80 8.43 -6.94
N ASP A 322 -34.59 9.51 -6.87
CA ASP A 322 -34.49 10.55 -5.86
C ASP A 322 -34.76 10.08 -4.43
N LYS A 323 -35.51 8.97 -4.30
CA LYS A 323 -35.89 8.37 -3.02
C LYS A 323 -34.88 7.34 -2.48
N TYR A 324 -33.74 7.12 -3.13
CA TYR A 324 -32.80 6.06 -2.71
C TYR A 324 -32.22 6.27 -1.30
N LYS A 325 -32.33 7.49 -0.74
CA LYS A 325 -31.93 7.82 0.66
C LYS A 325 -33.06 7.69 1.67
N ASP A 326 -34.30 7.55 1.23
CA ASP A 326 -35.46 7.48 2.12
C ASP A 326 -35.54 6.10 2.77
N ILE A 327 -35.32 6.06 4.09
CA ILE A 327 -35.32 4.82 4.87
C ILE A 327 -36.68 4.15 4.90
N ASN A 328 -37.80 4.92 4.87
CA ASN A 328 -39.13 4.38 4.90
C ASN A 328 -39.45 3.70 3.56
N VAL A 329 -39.12 4.36 2.44
CA VAL A 329 -39.30 3.79 1.10
C VAL A 329 -38.47 2.52 0.95
N ARG A 330 -37.19 2.52 1.37
CA ARG A 330 -36.34 1.33 1.36
C ARG A 330 -36.91 0.20 2.21
N GLY A 331 -37.44 0.53 3.38
CA GLY A 331 -38.09 -0.43 4.27
C GLY A 331 -39.36 -1.04 3.66
N GLU A 332 -40.14 -0.25 2.93
CA GLU A 332 -41.37 -0.73 2.22
C GLU A 332 -40.95 -1.69 1.08
N ILE A 333 -39.94 -1.33 0.26
CA ILE A 333 -39.42 -2.22 -0.79
C ILE A 333 -38.94 -3.54 -0.20
N SER A 334 -38.17 -3.49 0.89
CA SER A 334 -37.68 -4.70 1.55
C SER A 334 -38.80 -5.61 2.02
N LYS A 335 -39.89 -5.05 2.57
CA LYS A 335 -41.10 -5.80 2.97
C LYS A 335 -41.81 -6.43 1.77
N ILE A 336 -41.95 -5.72 0.66
CA ILE A 336 -42.55 -6.22 -0.58
C ILE A 336 -41.74 -7.40 -1.13
N LEU A 337 -40.41 -7.26 -1.21
CA LEU A 337 -39.52 -8.34 -1.68
C LEU A 337 -39.62 -9.59 -0.78
N GLN A 338 -39.71 -9.40 0.56
CA GLN A 338 -39.88 -10.52 1.49
C GLN A 338 -41.22 -11.21 1.32
N LYS A 339 -42.33 -10.47 1.08
CA LYS A 339 -43.64 -11.03 0.81
C LYS A 339 -43.64 -11.88 -0.45
N LEU A 340 -43.06 -11.39 -1.55
CA LEU A 340 -43.00 -12.10 -2.82
C LEU A 340 -42.27 -13.44 -2.71
N ASN A 341 -41.32 -13.57 -1.78
CA ASN A 341 -40.56 -14.80 -1.56
C ASN A 341 -41.25 -15.78 -0.59
N ASN A 342 -42.39 -15.41 0.04
CA ASN A 342 -43.09 -16.23 1.03
C ASN A 342 -44.58 -16.31 0.75
N PRO A 343 -45.00 -17.09 -0.27
CA PRO A 343 -46.39 -17.13 -0.75
C PRO A 343 -47.43 -17.65 0.26
N LYS A 344 -47.02 -18.35 1.33
CA LYS A 344 -47.94 -18.85 2.37
C LYS A 344 -48.56 -17.73 3.25
N LYS A 345 -48.21 -16.48 3.06
CA LYS A 345 -48.83 -15.29 3.69
C LYS A 345 -49.80 -14.57 2.77
N GLU A 346 -50.17 -15.15 1.64
CA GLU A 346 -51.01 -14.52 0.62
C GLU A 346 -52.51 -14.39 1.01
N GLU A 347 -53.03 -15.08 2.03
CA GLU A 347 -54.45 -15.03 2.41
C GLU A 347 -54.97 -13.65 2.91
N ASN A 348 -54.10 -12.59 2.92
CA ASN A 348 -54.46 -11.24 3.29
C ASN A 348 -54.12 -10.15 2.24
N ILE A 349 -53.98 -10.51 0.96
CA ILE A 349 -53.46 -9.58 -0.10
C ILE A 349 -54.61 -8.81 -0.81
N GLU A 350 -55.86 -8.91 -0.42
CA GLU A 350 -56.93 -8.08 -0.99
C GLU A 350 -56.99 -6.63 -0.48
N LYS A 351 -56.09 -6.20 0.41
CA LYS A 351 -55.98 -4.79 0.83
C LYS A 351 -55.15 -4.01 -0.17
N ILE A 352 -55.75 -2.95 -0.68
CA ILE A 352 -55.24 -1.90 -1.57
C ILE A 352 -53.69 -1.86 -1.59
N LYS A 353 -53.07 -2.40 -2.67
CA LYS A 353 -51.63 -2.30 -2.91
C LYS A 353 -51.27 -0.84 -2.98
N SER A 354 -50.21 -0.41 -2.26
CA SER A 354 -49.68 0.95 -2.38
C SER A 354 -49.28 1.22 -3.82
N GLU A 355 -49.25 2.48 -4.24
CA GLU A 355 -48.80 2.86 -5.59
C GLU A 355 -47.39 2.38 -5.85
N LEU A 356 -46.54 2.41 -4.81
CA LEU A 356 -45.17 1.88 -4.86
C LEU A 356 -45.19 0.35 -5.08
N GLU A 357 -46.03 -0.41 -4.39
CA GLU A 357 -46.17 -1.86 -4.56
C GLU A 357 -46.57 -2.23 -5.99
N LYS A 358 -47.52 -1.50 -6.59
CA LYS A 358 -47.90 -1.69 -8.00
C LYS A 358 -46.74 -1.48 -8.97
N LYS A 359 -45.96 -0.40 -8.78
CA LYS A 359 -44.78 -0.13 -9.60
C LYS A 359 -43.72 -1.25 -9.48
N ILE A 360 -43.45 -1.72 -8.25
CA ILE A 360 -42.47 -2.77 -7.99
C ILE A 360 -42.90 -4.10 -8.62
N LEU A 361 -44.15 -4.47 -8.56
CA LEU A 361 -44.68 -5.70 -9.16
C LEU A 361 -44.53 -5.74 -10.70
N ASN A 362 -44.42 -4.58 -11.34
CA ASN A 362 -44.19 -4.46 -12.78
C ASN A 362 -42.70 -4.54 -13.16
N VAL A 363 -41.75 -4.54 -12.18
CA VAL A 363 -40.34 -4.69 -12.44
C VAL A 363 -40.06 -6.04 -13.08
N LYS A 364 -39.35 -6.05 -14.21
CA LYS A 364 -39.00 -7.29 -14.93
C LYS A 364 -38.22 -8.23 -14.01
N LYS A 365 -38.63 -9.50 -13.94
CA LYS A 365 -38.02 -10.54 -13.10
C LYS A 365 -38.00 -10.23 -11.60
N ILE A 366 -39.01 -9.50 -11.10
CA ILE A 366 -39.10 -9.13 -9.70
C ILE A 366 -39.12 -10.34 -8.74
N ASN A 367 -39.71 -11.45 -9.13
CA ASN A 367 -39.73 -12.67 -8.32
C ASN A 367 -38.31 -13.29 -8.19
N GLU A 368 -37.52 -13.24 -9.24
CA GLU A 368 -36.10 -13.69 -9.19
C GLU A 368 -35.27 -12.78 -8.31
N LEU A 369 -35.46 -11.45 -8.43
CA LEU A 369 -34.81 -10.45 -7.57
C LEU A 369 -35.18 -10.62 -6.10
N SER A 370 -36.48 -10.89 -5.83
CA SER A 370 -37.01 -11.17 -4.47
C SER A 370 -36.30 -12.40 -3.86
N LYS A 371 -36.11 -13.46 -4.63
CA LYS A 371 -35.42 -14.67 -4.19
C LYS A 371 -33.97 -14.37 -3.83
N ILE A 372 -33.23 -13.67 -4.71
CA ILE A 372 -31.84 -13.27 -4.44
C ILE A 372 -31.76 -12.40 -3.18
N PHE A 373 -32.67 -11.43 -3.03
CA PHE A 373 -32.75 -10.57 -1.86
C PHE A 373 -32.96 -11.37 -0.55
N ALA A 374 -33.84 -12.36 -0.56
CA ALA A 374 -34.11 -13.20 0.61
C ALA A 374 -32.93 -14.11 0.94
N ASP A 375 -32.32 -14.75 -0.07
CA ASP A 375 -31.16 -15.63 0.10
C ASP A 375 -29.99 -14.84 0.71
N ILE A 376 -29.66 -13.66 0.18
CA ILE A 376 -28.60 -12.78 0.69
C ILE A 376 -28.94 -12.25 2.10
N SER A 377 -30.19 -11.91 2.38
CA SER A 377 -30.60 -11.47 3.72
C SER A 377 -30.36 -12.57 4.77
N GLY A 378 -30.66 -13.82 4.43
CA GLY A 378 -30.42 -14.97 5.31
C GLY A 378 -28.94 -15.20 5.59
N ILE A 379 -28.09 -15.12 4.56
CA ILE A 379 -26.64 -15.31 4.66
C ILE A 379 -25.99 -14.14 5.44
N ARG A 380 -26.38 -12.89 5.14
CA ARG A 380 -25.90 -11.70 5.85
C ARG A 380 -26.25 -11.74 7.35
N ASN A 381 -27.46 -12.19 7.68
CA ASN A 381 -27.87 -12.34 9.07
C ASN A 381 -27.05 -13.39 9.81
N ASP A 382 -26.60 -14.45 9.14
CA ASP A 382 -25.70 -15.43 9.74
C ASP A 382 -24.37 -14.79 10.16
N ILE A 383 -23.73 -14.01 9.28
CA ILE A 383 -22.53 -13.24 9.62
C ILE A 383 -22.81 -12.25 10.75
N ASN A 384 -23.89 -11.46 10.67
CA ASN A 384 -24.20 -10.41 11.64
C ASN A 384 -24.51 -10.96 13.04
N HIS A 385 -25.04 -12.18 13.12
CA HIS A 385 -25.29 -12.88 14.38
C HIS A 385 -24.14 -13.84 14.76
N ALA A 386 -22.97 -13.69 14.13
CA ALA A 386 -21.74 -14.45 14.45
C ALA A 386 -21.94 -15.97 14.43
N GLY A 387 -22.82 -16.48 13.58
CA GLY A 387 -23.13 -17.92 13.49
C GLY A 387 -23.96 -18.47 14.66
N PHE A 388 -24.41 -17.65 15.61
CA PHE A 388 -25.27 -18.10 16.72
C PHE A 388 -26.69 -18.36 16.24
N ARG A 389 -26.87 -19.46 15.48
CA ARG A 389 -28.12 -19.93 14.93
C ARG A 389 -28.14 -21.47 14.79
N PRO A 390 -29.31 -22.11 14.68
CA PRO A 390 -29.41 -23.57 14.63
C PRO A 390 -28.64 -24.26 13.51
N SER A 391 -28.37 -23.61 12.41
CA SER A 391 -27.65 -24.18 11.27
C SER A 391 -26.78 -23.09 10.60
N PRO A 392 -25.65 -22.72 11.20
CA PRO A 392 -24.77 -21.71 10.63
C PRO A 392 -24.09 -22.25 9.37
N LEU A 393 -23.72 -21.34 8.47
CA LEU A 393 -22.94 -21.69 7.28
C LEU A 393 -21.48 -21.93 7.64
N ASP A 394 -20.84 -22.83 6.91
CA ASP A 394 -19.37 -22.94 6.94
C ASP A 394 -18.73 -21.67 6.42
N ALA A 395 -17.62 -21.25 7.06
CA ALA A 395 -16.91 -20.01 6.69
C ALA A 395 -16.52 -19.97 5.21
N LYS A 396 -16.12 -21.10 4.61
CA LYS A 396 -15.76 -21.22 3.19
C LYS A 396 -16.91 -21.00 2.21
N ASP A 397 -18.16 -21.18 2.65
CA ASP A 397 -19.34 -21.12 1.78
C ASP A 397 -19.85 -19.68 1.56
N PHE A 398 -19.48 -18.74 2.42
CA PHE A 398 -19.97 -17.36 2.31
C PHE A 398 -19.58 -16.69 0.99
N LYS A 399 -18.30 -16.80 0.59
CA LYS A 399 -17.83 -16.24 -0.67
C LYS A 399 -18.53 -16.89 -1.87
N ILE A 400 -18.59 -18.22 -1.89
CA ILE A 400 -19.22 -19.00 -2.97
C ILE A 400 -20.69 -18.58 -3.15
N LYS A 401 -21.40 -18.40 -2.04
CA LYS A 401 -22.82 -17.97 -2.08
C LYS A 401 -22.95 -16.53 -2.56
N LEU A 402 -22.10 -15.60 -2.11
CA LEU A 402 -22.08 -14.22 -2.60
C LEU A 402 -21.85 -14.18 -4.11
N GLU A 403 -20.83 -14.85 -4.60
CA GLU A 403 -20.49 -14.92 -6.03
C GLU A 403 -21.65 -15.48 -6.85
N LYS A 404 -22.28 -16.56 -6.37
CA LYS A 404 -23.44 -17.19 -7.03
C LYS A 404 -24.62 -16.25 -7.13
N GLU A 405 -25.02 -15.60 -6.04
CA GLU A 405 -26.17 -14.71 -6.02
C GLU A 405 -25.88 -13.40 -6.79
N PHE A 406 -24.66 -12.88 -6.70
CA PHE A 406 -24.25 -11.73 -7.49
C PHE A 406 -24.24 -12.01 -9.00
N LYS A 407 -23.79 -13.19 -9.42
CA LYS A 407 -23.83 -13.59 -10.84
C LYS A 407 -25.27 -13.61 -11.37
N LYS A 408 -26.22 -14.22 -10.64
CA LYS A 408 -27.65 -14.23 -11.01
C LYS A 408 -28.20 -12.80 -11.11
N PHE A 409 -27.90 -11.96 -10.11
CA PHE A 409 -28.34 -10.57 -10.09
C PHE A 409 -27.81 -9.80 -11.30
N LYS A 410 -26.52 -9.96 -11.63
CA LYS A 410 -25.88 -9.29 -12.75
C LYS A 410 -26.50 -9.73 -14.09
N GLU A 411 -26.76 -11.01 -14.29
CA GLU A 411 -27.45 -11.55 -15.48
C GLU A 411 -28.87 -10.98 -15.63
N ILE A 412 -29.62 -10.83 -14.52
CA ILE A 412 -30.94 -10.21 -14.57
C ILE A 412 -30.84 -8.75 -14.97
N TRP A 413 -29.84 -8.02 -14.44
CA TRP A 413 -29.69 -6.60 -14.65
C TRP A 413 -29.17 -6.25 -16.05
N GLU A 414 -28.17 -6.96 -16.56
CA GLU A 414 -27.57 -6.74 -17.90
C GLU A 414 -28.55 -7.09 -19.02
N ASN A 415 -29.26 -8.20 -18.92
CA ASN A 415 -30.28 -8.61 -19.92
C ASN A 415 -31.49 -7.66 -20.01
N LYS A 416 -31.63 -6.68 -19.10
CA LYS A 416 -32.63 -5.62 -19.20
C LYS A 416 -32.17 -4.50 -20.10
N ASN A 417 -30.88 -4.22 -20.16
CA ASN A 417 -30.30 -3.10 -20.93
C ASN A 417 -30.17 -3.43 -22.42
N ASP A 418 -30.11 -4.73 -22.78
CA ASP A 418 -29.98 -5.16 -24.20
C ASP A 418 -31.30 -5.07 -25.01
N VAL A 419 -32.42 -4.68 -24.38
CA VAL A 419 -33.75 -4.60 -25.03
C VAL A 419 -34.20 -3.15 -25.30
N THR A 420 -33.35 -2.18 -24.96
CA THR A 420 -33.64 -0.73 -25.11
C THR A 420 -32.75 0.01 -26.11
N GLU A 421 -32.08 -0.71 -27.05
CA GLU A 421 -31.45 -0.12 -28.25
C GLU A 421 -32.31 -0.32 -29.48
#